data_0e2368b7dc4cd6a8ec48f426ecaec487
#
_entry.id   0e2368b7dc4cd6a8ec48f426ecaec487
#
_cell.length_a   1.000
_cell.length_b   1.000
_cell.length_c   1.000
_cell.angle_alpha   90.00
_cell.angle_beta   90.00
_cell.angle_gamma   90.00
#
_symmetry.space_group_name_H-M   'P 1'
#
loop_
_entity.id
_entity.type
_entity.pdbx_description
1 polymer ?
#
loop_
_entity_poly.entity_id
_entity_poly.type
_entity_poly.pdbx_seq_one_letter_code
_entity_poly.pdbx_strand_id
1 'polypeptide(L)'
;MAKEKFDRSKPHVNIGTIGHVDHGKTTLTAAITMALAKKGLSQIRTFDSIDNAPEERERGITIATAHVEYSTENRHYAHVDCPGHADYVKNMITGAAQMDGAILVVAATDGPMPQTREHILLARQVGVPKIVVFMNKVDMVDDEELLELVDVELRDLLNSYEFPGDETPIIRGSALRALEAASSDAAIDDPRLKCIWELMKAVDEYIPLPPRDSDKPFLMPVEDVFSITGRGTVATGRVERGQVKIQEEVELIGLGVHKKTVVTGIEMFRKELDAAMAGDNAGILLRGVDKNEIERGMVLAKTGSITPHKKFQGEVYILSKEEGGRHTPFFNGYRPQFYFRTTDVTGVATLPEGTEMIMPGDRVMLSVDLISEIAMEEGLRFAIREGGRTVGSGVVTKIIE
;
A
#
# COMPACT_ATOMS: atom_id res chain seq x y z
N MET A 1 -22.98 -13.71 20.35
CA MET A 1 -22.11 -12.89 21.20
C MET A 1 -22.02 -11.53 20.53
N ALA A 2 -22.13 -10.42 21.28
CA ALA A 2 -21.88 -9.08 20.74
C ALA A 2 -20.39 -9.02 20.31
N LYS A 3 -20.14 -8.43 19.14
CA LYS A 3 -18.75 -8.20 18.68
C LYS A 3 -18.09 -7.16 19.59
N GLU A 4 -16.78 -7.27 19.72
CA GLU A 4 -15.96 -6.29 20.42
C GLU A 4 -15.98 -4.95 19.69
N LYS A 5 -16.06 -3.83 20.40
CA LYS A 5 -15.88 -2.50 19.82
C LYS A 5 -14.40 -2.18 19.65
N PHE A 6 -14.07 -1.51 18.55
CA PHE A 6 -12.71 -1.04 18.30
C PHE A 6 -12.34 0.09 19.27
N ASP A 7 -11.16 -0.02 19.92
CA ASP A 7 -10.64 1.00 20.83
C ASP A 7 -9.81 2.05 20.04
N ARG A 8 -10.19 3.32 20.16
CA ARG A 8 -9.52 4.46 19.54
C ARG A 8 -8.64 5.26 20.49
N SER A 9 -8.22 4.68 21.60
CA SER A 9 -7.38 5.36 22.60
C SER A 9 -5.99 5.73 22.09
N LYS A 10 -5.49 5.00 21.08
CA LYS A 10 -4.19 5.24 20.46
C LYS A 10 -4.35 5.78 19.02
N PRO A 11 -3.42 6.67 18.58
CA PRO A 11 -3.38 7.09 17.17
C PRO A 11 -3.22 5.87 16.26
N HIS A 12 -4.02 5.83 15.19
CA HIS A 12 -3.98 4.78 14.18
C HIS A 12 -3.05 5.15 13.02
N VAL A 13 -2.17 4.24 12.63
CA VAL A 13 -1.21 4.41 11.53
C VAL A 13 -1.22 3.17 10.66
N ASN A 14 -1.27 3.37 9.35
CA ASN A 14 -1.14 2.29 8.37
C ASN A 14 0.33 2.18 7.95
N ILE A 15 0.91 1.01 8.16
CA ILE A 15 2.29 0.72 7.76
C ILE A 15 2.31 -0.52 6.90
N GLY A 16 3.37 -0.75 6.15
CA GLY A 16 3.50 -2.01 5.43
C GLY A 16 4.94 -2.38 5.12
N THR A 17 5.15 -3.67 4.84
CA THR A 17 6.42 -4.20 4.38
C THR A 17 6.49 -4.18 2.86
N ILE A 18 7.58 -3.60 2.33
CA ILE A 18 7.91 -3.56 0.90
C ILE A 18 9.35 -4.09 0.69
N GLY A 19 9.69 -4.48 -0.51
CA GLY A 19 11.03 -4.98 -0.85
C GLY A 19 10.97 -6.21 -1.76
N HIS A 20 12.14 -6.70 -2.15
CA HIS A 20 12.29 -7.81 -3.09
C HIS A 20 11.67 -9.13 -2.59
N VAL A 21 11.37 -10.04 -3.50
CA VAL A 21 11.00 -11.42 -3.16
C VAL A 21 12.12 -12.07 -2.35
N ASP A 22 11.80 -12.96 -1.44
CA ASP A 22 12.73 -13.71 -0.56
C ASP A 22 13.61 -12.87 0.39
N HIS A 23 13.40 -11.55 0.46
CA HIS A 23 14.08 -10.70 1.46
C HIS A 23 13.52 -10.84 2.88
N GLY A 24 12.41 -11.60 3.07
CA GLY A 24 11.86 -11.96 4.38
C GLY A 24 10.82 -11.00 4.93
N LYS A 25 10.02 -10.34 4.07
CA LYS A 25 8.92 -9.43 4.47
C LYS A 25 7.90 -10.11 5.37
N THR A 26 7.30 -11.20 4.92
CA THR A 26 6.30 -11.96 5.67
C THR A 26 6.87 -12.56 6.95
N THR A 27 8.13 -13.03 6.91
CA THR A 27 8.85 -13.50 8.11
C THR A 27 8.99 -12.39 9.14
N LEU A 28 9.33 -11.16 8.69
CA LEU A 28 9.44 -9.99 9.58
C LEU A 28 8.07 -9.62 10.16
N THR A 29 7.03 -9.60 9.33
CA THR A 29 5.65 -9.33 9.76
C THR A 29 5.20 -10.33 10.83
N ALA A 30 5.48 -11.62 10.64
CA ALA A 30 5.21 -12.65 11.64
C ALA A 30 6.03 -12.42 12.93
N ALA A 31 7.33 -12.11 12.80
CA ALA A 31 8.19 -11.83 13.96
C ALA A 31 7.70 -10.63 14.78
N ILE A 32 7.27 -9.55 14.14
CA ILE A 32 6.70 -8.37 14.79
C ILE A 32 5.44 -8.75 15.58
N THR A 33 4.47 -9.41 14.94
CA THR A 33 3.20 -9.76 15.59
C THR A 33 3.42 -10.70 16.77
N MET A 34 4.29 -11.70 16.64
CA MET A 34 4.56 -12.66 17.70
C MET A 34 5.38 -12.04 18.86
N ALA A 35 6.35 -11.19 18.57
CA ALA A 35 7.10 -10.47 19.59
C ALA A 35 6.18 -9.52 20.40
N LEU A 36 5.33 -8.76 19.73
CA LEU A 36 4.35 -7.87 20.36
C LEU A 36 3.28 -8.65 21.14
N ALA A 37 2.90 -9.85 20.69
CA ALA A 37 1.99 -10.72 21.43
C ALA A 37 2.55 -11.14 22.80
N LYS A 38 3.88 -11.31 22.95
CA LYS A 38 4.52 -11.55 24.26
C LYS A 38 4.29 -10.39 25.25
N LYS A 39 4.04 -9.18 24.76
CA LYS A 39 3.68 -7.99 25.55
C LYS A 39 2.16 -7.78 25.67
N GLY A 40 1.33 -8.65 25.08
CA GLY A 40 -0.13 -8.47 25.03
C GLY A 40 -0.58 -7.34 24.10
N LEU A 41 0.28 -6.92 23.15
CA LEU A 41 0.04 -5.79 22.25
C LEU A 41 -0.38 -6.24 20.82
N SER A 42 -0.47 -7.54 20.58
CA SER A 42 -0.91 -8.14 19.31
C SER A 42 -1.60 -9.48 19.56
N GLN A 43 -2.39 -9.92 18.58
CA GLN A 43 -2.77 -11.33 18.46
C GLN A 43 -1.65 -12.07 17.73
N ILE A 44 -1.42 -13.33 18.13
CA ILE A 44 -0.43 -14.19 17.48
C ILE A 44 -0.85 -14.41 16.01
N ARG A 45 0.03 -14.06 15.09
CA ARG A 45 -0.07 -14.37 13.66
C ARG A 45 1.17 -15.15 13.24
N THR A 46 0.94 -16.39 12.82
CA THR A 46 2.02 -17.23 12.27
C THR A 46 2.22 -16.90 10.79
N PHE A 47 3.37 -17.26 10.24
CA PHE A 47 3.67 -17.13 8.81
C PHE A 47 2.53 -17.70 7.95
N ASP A 48 2.10 -18.94 8.21
CA ASP A 48 1.02 -19.62 7.48
C ASP A 48 -0.36 -18.94 7.63
N SER A 49 -0.55 -18.09 8.63
CA SER A 49 -1.80 -17.35 8.84
C SER A 49 -1.80 -16.00 8.11
N ILE A 50 -0.63 -15.53 7.70
CA ILE A 50 -0.42 -14.31 6.89
C ILE A 50 -0.52 -14.70 5.41
N ASP A 51 0.34 -15.60 4.92
CA ASP A 51 0.26 -16.20 3.59
C ASP A 51 -0.75 -17.34 3.59
N ASN A 52 -2.01 -17.02 3.39
CA ASN A 52 -3.12 -17.94 3.64
C ASN A 52 -3.63 -18.67 2.39
N ALA A 53 -3.38 -18.15 1.17
CA ALA A 53 -3.83 -18.77 -0.05
C ALA A 53 -3.07 -20.08 -0.35
N PRO A 54 -3.74 -21.13 -0.88
CA PRO A 54 -3.06 -22.36 -1.25
C PRO A 54 -1.87 -22.17 -2.19
N GLU A 55 -2.00 -21.24 -3.16
CA GLU A 55 -0.95 -20.91 -4.12
C GLU A 55 0.24 -20.20 -3.47
N GLU A 56 0.03 -19.37 -2.44
CA GLU A 56 1.08 -18.72 -1.67
C GLU A 56 1.94 -19.74 -0.93
N ARG A 57 1.28 -20.73 -0.30
CA ARG A 57 1.95 -21.83 0.42
C ARG A 57 2.72 -22.76 -0.50
N GLU A 58 2.17 -23.06 -1.68
CA GLU A 58 2.81 -23.95 -2.66
C GLU A 58 4.06 -23.30 -3.27
N ARG A 59 3.98 -21.99 -3.55
CA ARG A 59 5.07 -21.23 -4.19
C ARG A 59 6.04 -20.60 -3.20
N GLY A 60 5.67 -20.50 -1.92
CA GLY A 60 6.45 -19.83 -0.88
C GLY A 60 6.59 -18.31 -1.09
N ILE A 61 5.64 -17.68 -1.80
CA ILE A 61 5.65 -16.24 -2.10
C ILE A 61 4.30 -15.61 -1.79
N THR A 62 4.30 -14.38 -1.29
CA THR A 62 3.09 -13.59 -1.07
C THR A 62 2.52 -13.12 -2.41
N ILE A 63 1.24 -13.39 -2.66
CA ILE A 63 0.51 -13.03 -3.88
C ILE A 63 -0.46 -11.89 -3.61
N ALA A 64 -1.28 -12.01 -2.57
CA ALA A 64 -2.23 -10.99 -2.15
C ALA A 64 -1.68 -10.19 -0.97
N THR A 65 -2.16 -8.95 -0.81
CA THR A 65 -1.85 -8.17 0.38
C THR A 65 -2.52 -8.79 1.61
N ALA A 66 -1.74 -9.00 2.67
CA ALA A 66 -2.28 -9.46 3.94
C ALA A 66 -2.33 -8.31 4.94
N HIS A 67 -3.43 -8.21 5.69
CA HIS A 67 -3.60 -7.18 6.70
C HIS A 67 -3.51 -7.79 8.10
N VAL A 68 -2.60 -7.29 8.92
CA VAL A 68 -2.46 -7.67 10.32
C VAL A 68 -2.57 -6.44 11.23
N GLU A 69 -3.03 -6.66 12.46
CA GLU A 69 -3.24 -5.63 13.47
C GLU A 69 -2.30 -5.86 14.64
N TYR A 70 -1.66 -4.81 15.11
CA TYR A 70 -0.89 -4.80 16.36
C TYR A 70 -0.78 -3.39 16.94
N SER A 71 -0.29 -3.29 18.17
CA SER A 71 -0.04 -2.01 18.83
C SER A 71 1.37 -1.95 19.39
N THR A 72 1.88 -0.74 19.54
CA THR A 72 2.96 -0.41 20.47
C THR A 72 2.34 0.24 21.71
N GLU A 73 3.15 0.70 22.62
CA GLU A 73 2.66 1.50 23.77
C GLU A 73 2.03 2.82 23.29
N ASN A 74 2.53 3.37 22.18
CA ASN A 74 2.18 4.70 21.69
C ASN A 74 1.13 4.71 20.59
N ARG A 75 1.07 3.67 19.73
CA ARG A 75 0.28 3.67 18.50
C ARG A 75 -0.41 2.34 18.25
N HIS A 76 -1.49 2.42 17.49
CA HIS A 76 -2.15 1.25 16.88
C HIS A 76 -1.78 1.18 15.41
N TYR A 77 -1.42 0.00 14.91
CA TYR A 77 -0.99 -0.22 13.54
C TYR A 77 -1.91 -1.20 12.79
N ALA A 78 -2.32 -0.78 11.59
CA ALA A 78 -2.70 -1.69 10.54
C ALA A 78 -1.46 -1.94 9.67
N HIS A 79 -1.04 -3.18 9.55
CA HIS A 79 0.15 -3.55 8.78
C HIS A 79 -0.27 -4.31 7.53
N VAL A 80 0.18 -3.83 6.38
CA VAL A 80 -0.05 -4.42 5.07
C VAL A 80 1.21 -5.16 4.64
N ASP A 81 1.16 -6.49 4.59
CA ASP A 81 2.25 -7.28 4.01
C ASP A 81 2.09 -7.34 2.49
N CYS A 82 3.04 -6.74 1.77
CA CYS A 82 2.98 -6.60 0.31
C CYS A 82 3.73 -7.72 -0.40
N PRO A 83 3.21 -8.20 -1.56
CA PRO A 83 3.94 -9.13 -2.40
C PRO A 83 5.25 -8.52 -2.89
N GLY A 84 6.29 -9.36 -3.02
CA GLY A 84 7.61 -8.95 -3.51
C GLY A 84 7.86 -9.27 -4.98
N HIS A 85 7.06 -10.15 -5.58
CA HIS A 85 7.28 -10.63 -6.94
C HIS A 85 6.73 -9.66 -7.98
N ALA A 86 7.46 -9.48 -9.10
CA ALA A 86 7.10 -8.55 -10.17
C ALA A 86 5.70 -8.77 -10.77
N ASP A 87 5.23 -10.02 -10.83
CA ASP A 87 3.90 -10.35 -11.37
C ASP A 87 2.75 -9.79 -10.52
N TYR A 88 3.00 -9.50 -9.23
CA TYR A 88 2.00 -9.04 -8.26
C TYR A 88 2.13 -7.56 -7.88
N VAL A 89 2.88 -6.78 -8.66
CA VAL A 89 3.08 -5.34 -8.43
C VAL A 89 1.75 -4.57 -8.34
N LYS A 90 0.71 -5.02 -9.03
CA LYS A 90 -0.66 -4.50 -8.87
C LYS A 90 -1.12 -4.48 -7.40
N ASN A 91 -0.95 -5.60 -6.72
CA ASN A 91 -1.33 -5.75 -5.32
C ASN A 91 -0.41 -4.93 -4.42
N MET A 92 0.89 -4.85 -4.77
CA MET A 92 1.85 -3.98 -4.08
C MET A 92 1.44 -2.50 -4.18
N ILE A 93 1.08 -2.00 -5.37
CA ILE A 93 0.64 -0.60 -5.55
C ILE A 93 -0.60 -0.32 -4.70
N THR A 94 -1.58 -1.23 -4.71
CA THR A 94 -2.80 -1.09 -3.90
C THR A 94 -2.48 -1.07 -2.41
N GLY A 95 -1.61 -1.95 -1.94
CA GLY A 95 -1.16 -1.98 -0.55
C GLY A 95 -0.40 -0.71 -0.17
N ALA A 96 0.56 -0.29 -1.01
CA ALA A 96 1.36 0.91 -0.76
C ALA A 96 0.52 2.19 -0.71
N ALA A 97 -0.53 2.29 -1.53
CA ALA A 97 -1.44 3.44 -1.51
C ALA A 97 -2.20 3.60 -0.18
N GLN A 98 -2.23 2.56 0.65
CA GLN A 98 -2.87 2.59 1.96
C GLN A 98 -1.91 2.99 3.09
N MET A 99 -0.60 3.04 2.84
CA MET A 99 0.40 3.23 3.88
C MET A 99 0.61 4.70 4.24
N ASP A 100 0.73 4.95 5.54
CA ASP A 100 1.19 6.21 6.13
C ASP A 100 2.71 6.22 6.32
N GLY A 101 3.35 5.05 6.17
CA GLY A 101 4.78 4.81 6.20
C GLY A 101 5.10 3.39 5.76
N ALA A 102 6.33 3.10 5.36
CA ALA A 102 6.73 1.77 4.94
C ALA A 102 7.98 1.26 5.68
N ILE A 103 8.06 -0.06 5.82
CA ILE A 103 9.28 -0.79 6.22
C ILE A 103 9.86 -1.43 4.97
N LEU A 104 10.98 -0.94 4.51
CA LEU A 104 11.74 -1.53 3.40
C LEU A 104 12.60 -2.68 3.93
N VAL A 105 12.32 -3.89 3.48
CA VAL A 105 13.08 -5.09 3.89
C VAL A 105 14.08 -5.46 2.81
N VAL A 106 15.37 -5.45 3.16
CA VAL A 106 16.47 -5.79 2.26
C VAL A 106 17.36 -6.84 2.92
N ALA A 107 17.61 -7.95 2.23
CA ALA A 107 18.55 -8.95 2.71
C ALA A 107 20.00 -8.42 2.59
N ALA A 108 20.75 -8.48 3.68
CA ALA A 108 22.15 -8.04 3.69
C ALA A 108 23.04 -8.86 2.75
N THR A 109 22.65 -10.12 2.46
CA THR A 109 23.34 -11.01 1.52
C THR A 109 23.26 -10.56 0.07
N ASP A 110 22.19 -9.85 -0.31
CA ASP A 110 21.84 -9.55 -1.70
C ASP A 110 21.92 -8.05 -2.02
N GLY A 111 21.78 -7.20 -0.97
CA GLY A 111 21.65 -5.76 -1.14
C GLY A 111 20.35 -5.35 -1.86
N PRO A 112 20.28 -4.11 -2.38
CA PRO A 112 19.13 -3.62 -3.12
C PRO A 112 18.98 -4.29 -4.50
N MET A 113 17.92 -5.07 -4.67
CA MET A 113 17.58 -5.81 -5.88
C MET A 113 16.60 -5.01 -6.79
N PRO A 114 16.33 -5.45 -8.03
CA PRO A 114 15.44 -4.71 -8.95
C PRO A 114 14.07 -4.36 -8.39
N GLN A 115 13.38 -5.30 -7.71
CA GLN A 115 12.08 -4.98 -7.11
C GLN A 115 12.22 -4.05 -5.90
N THR A 116 13.35 -4.02 -5.21
CA THR A 116 13.63 -3.02 -4.15
C THR A 116 13.51 -1.62 -4.73
N ARG A 117 14.17 -1.37 -5.86
CA ARG A 117 14.13 -0.08 -6.59
C ARG A 117 12.72 0.27 -7.04
N GLU A 118 12.02 -0.69 -7.67
CA GLU A 118 10.63 -0.50 -8.12
C GLU A 118 9.69 -0.19 -6.94
N HIS A 119 9.83 -0.87 -5.81
CA HIS A 119 8.99 -0.65 -4.63
C HIS A 119 9.22 0.73 -3.99
N ILE A 120 10.46 1.21 -3.93
CA ILE A 120 10.77 2.57 -3.43
C ILE A 120 10.14 3.60 -4.36
N LEU A 121 10.31 3.45 -5.67
CA LEU A 121 9.70 4.32 -6.68
C LEU A 121 8.18 4.36 -6.53
N LEU A 122 7.52 3.21 -6.44
CA LEU A 122 6.07 3.12 -6.31
C LEU A 122 5.59 3.71 -4.99
N ALA A 123 6.29 3.46 -3.88
CA ALA A 123 5.99 4.08 -2.59
C ALA A 123 6.03 5.62 -2.68
N ARG A 124 7.03 6.16 -3.39
CA ARG A 124 7.13 7.61 -3.64
C ARG A 124 5.96 8.12 -4.46
N GLN A 125 5.57 7.41 -5.52
CA GLN A 125 4.48 7.80 -6.41
C GLN A 125 3.12 7.80 -5.73
N VAL A 126 2.83 6.80 -4.89
CA VAL A 126 1.56 6.74 -4.15
C VAL A 126 1.55 7.67 -2.92
N GLY A 127 2.67 8.34 -2.64
CA GLY A 127 2.76 9.37 -1.61
C GLY A 127 3.10 8.87 -0.21
N VAL A 128 3.75 7.70 -0.07
CA VAL A 128 4.32 7.26 1.22
C VAL A 128 5.32 8.32 1.70
N PRO A 129 5.11 8.94 2.87
CA PRO A 129 5.91 10.09 3.27
C PRO A 129 7.30 9.72 3.76
N LYS A 130 7.47 8.58 4.43
CA LYS A 130 8.74 8.12 5.01
C LYS A 130 8.85 6.60 4.99
N ILE A 131 10.11 6.14 4.92
CA ILE A 131 10.50 4.71 4.92
C ILE A 131 11.44 4.48 6.09
N VAL A 132 11.27 3.37 6.81
CA VAL A 132 12.26 2.80 7.73
C VAL A 132 12.84 1.55 7.07
N VAL A 133 14.13 1.31 7.17
CA VAL A 133 14.76 0.13 6.56
C VAL A 133 15.03 -0.95 7.61
N PHE A 134 14.69 -2.18 7.28
CA PHE A 134 15.12 -3.36 8.01
C PHE A 134 16.11 -4.16 7.15
N MET A 135 17.41 -4.09 7.47
CA MET A 135 18.47 -4.88 6.86
C MET A 135 18.43 -6.27 7.48
N ASN A 136 17.81 -7.21 6.74
CA ASN A 136 17.53 -8.57 7.20
C ASN A 136 18.67 -9.54 6.87
N LYS A 137 18.63 -10.72 7.47
CA LYS A 137 19.61 -11.83 7.27
C LYS A 137 21.04 -11.46 7.63
N VAL A 138 21.27 -10.54 8.55
CA VAL A 138 22.63 -10.15 8.97
C VAL A 138 23.37 -11.30 9.65
N ASP A 139 22.64 -12.29 10.17
CA ASP A 139 23.21 -13.53 10.72
C ASP A 139 23.88 -14.45 9.68
N MET A 140 23.71 -14.15 8.40
CA MET A 140 24.34 -14.86 7.28
C MET A 140 25.58 -14.13 6.72
N VAL A 141 25.92 -12.98 7.26
CA VAL A 141 27.04 -12.12 6.81
C VAL A 141 28.00 -11.92 7.97
N ASP A 142 29.22 -12.47 7.85
CA ASP A 142 30.27 -12.37 8.88
C ASP A 142 31.12 -11.12 8.69
N ASP A 143 31.01 -10.43 7.55
CA ASP A 143 31.84 -9.28 7.18
C ASP A 143 31.08 -7.97 7.47
N GLU A 144 31.56 -7.21 8.46
CA GLU A 144 30.97 -5.92 8.86
C GLU A 144 31.14 -4.86 7.75
N GLU A 145 32.23 -4.91 6.96
CA GLU A 145 32.45 -3.97 5.86
C GLU A 145 31.39 -4.15 4.77
N LEU A 146 30.94 -5.38 4.54
CA LEU A 146 29.85 -5.66 3.61
C LEU A 146 28.52 -5.09 4.12
N LEU A 147 28.23 -5.19 5.41
CA LEU A 147 27.03 -4.59 6.00
C LEU A 147 27.03 -3.07 5.89
N GLU A 148 28.20 -2.44 6.08
CA GLU A 148 28.37 -0.99 5.89
C GLU A 148 28.18 -0.58 4.42
N LEU A 149 28.70 -1.37 3.49
CA LEU A 149 28.53 -1.12 2.05
C LEU A 149 27.05 -1.15 1.66
N VAL A 150 26.31 -2.14 2.13
CA VAL A 150 24.85 -2.25 1.88
C VAL A 150 24.10 -1.07 2.51
N ASP A 151 24.50 -0.59 3.71
CA ASP A 151 23.93 0.60 4.36
C ASP A 151 24.10 1.83 3.47
N VAL A 152 25.31 2.09 2.98
CA VAL A 152 25.63 3.22 2.09
C VAL A 152 24.80 3.12 0.79
N GLU A 153 24.79 1.95 0.15
CA GLU A 153 24.01 1.75 -1.09
C GLU A 153 22.50 2.01 -0.89
N LEU A 154 21.95 1.61 0.26
CA LEU A 154 20.54 1.86 0.60
C LEU A 154 20.26 3.35 0.78
N ARG A 155 21.16 4.10 1.44
CA ARG A 155 21.02 5.55 1.62
C ARG A 155 21.06 6.29 0.29
N ASP A 156 22.04 5.97 -0.55
CA ASP A 156 22.18 6.53 -1.89
C ASP A 156 20.93 6.23 -2.74
N LEU A 157 20.43 5.00 -2.66
CA LEU A 157 19.23 4.60 -3.37
C LEU A 157 17.99 5.39 -2.89
N LEU A 158 17.79 5.53 -1.60
CA LEU A 158 16.69 6.31 -1.04
C LEU A 158 16.78 7.79 -1.45
N ASN A 159 17.98 8.38 -1.39
CA ASN A 159 18.23 9.75 -1.83
C ASN A 159 17.89 9.94 -3.33
N SER A 160 18.22 8.97 -4.18
CA SER A 160 17.92 9.01 -5.61
C SER A 160 16.41 9.03 -5.94
N TYR A 161 15.58 8.49 -5.03
CA TYR A 161 14.12 8.51 -5.12
C TYR A 161 13.48 9.59 -4.23
N GLU A 162 14.24 10.60 -3.84
CA GLU A 162 13.78 11.74 -3.03
C GLU A 162 13.24 11.37 -1.63
N PHE A 163 13.69 10.26 -1.04
CA PHE A 163 13.55 10.00 0.38
C PHE A 163 14.81 10.47 1.11
N PRO A 164 14.71 10.96 2.36
CA PRO A 164 15.89 11.45 3.11
C PRO A 164 16.77 10.28 3.58
N GLY A 165 17.54 9.68 2.67
CA GLY A 165 18.33 8.47 2.93
C GLY A 165 19.29 8.60 4.10
N ASP A 166 19.95 9.77 4.25
CA ASP A 166 20.91 10.02 5.33
C ASP A 166 20.23 10.04 6.72
N GLU A 167 18.97 10.46 6.80
CA GLU A 167 18.19 10.51 8.03
C GLU A 167 17.39 9.22 8.29
N THR A 168 17.27 8.36 7.28
CA THR A 168 16.46 7.14 7.35
C THR A 168 17.04 6.14 8.35
N PRO A 169 16.28 5.69 9.36
CA PRO A 169 16.71 4.63 10.25
C PRO A 169 16.90 3.31 9.50
N ILE A 170 18.08 2.71 9.63
CA ILE A 170 18.38 1.37 9.11
C ILE A 170 18.64 0.46 10.31
N ILE A 171 17.75 -0.51 10.51
CA ILE A 171 17.82 -1.47 11.61
C ILE A 171 18.39 -2.77 11.06
N ARG A 172 19.49 -3.24 11.64
CA ARG A 172 20.15 -4.50 11.27
C ARG A 172 19.60 -5.65 12.13
N GLY A 173 19.23 -6.77 11.52
CA GLY A 173 18.70 -7.91 12.26
C GLY A 173 18.46 -9.16 11.45
N SER A 174 17.94 -10.19 12.12
CA SER A 174 17.48 -11.42 11.50
C SER A 174 16.03 -11.67 11.90
N ALA A 175 15.12 -11.48 10.94
CA ALA A 175 13.70 -11.73 11.14
C ALA A 175 13.43 -13.20 11.50
N LEU A 176 14.18 -14.14 10.92
CA LEU A 176 14.04 -15.57 11.23
C LEU A 176 14.45 -15.87 12.68
N ARG A 177 15.59 -15.38 13.14
CA ARG A 177 16.03 -15.58 14.53
C ARG A 177 15.09 -14.92 15.53
N ALA A 178 14.57 -13.75 15.19
CA ALA A 178 13.57 -13.07 16.01
C ALA A 178 12.24 -13.86 16.05
N LEU A 179 11.81 -14.42 14.92
CA LEU A 179 10.60 -15.26 14.85
C LEU A 179 10.76 -16.53 15.67
N GLU A 180 11.91 -17.22 15.58
CA GLU A 180 12.25 -18.39 16.39
C GLU A 180 12.18 -18.07 17.90
N ALA A 181 12.78 -16.95 18.32
CA ALA A 181 12.73 -16.51 19.71
C ALA A 181 11.31 -16.12 20.14
N ALA A 182 10.57 -15.41 19.30
CA ALA A 182 9.20 -15.03 19.59
C ALA A 182 8.26 -16.24 19.70
N SER A 183 8.51 -17.29 18.93
CA SER A 183 7.73 -18.54 18.90
C SER A 183 8.07 -19.49 20.06
N SER A 184 9.18 -19.27 20.75
CA SER A 184 9.63 -20.10 21.88
C SER A 184 9.26 -19.46 23.23
N ASP A 185 9.61 -20.13 24.33
CA ASP A 185 9.47 -19.59 25.70
C ASP A 185 10.57 -18.53 26.05
N ALA A 186 11.29 -18.02 25.03
CA ALA A 186 12.31 -16.98 25.24
C ALA A 186 11.71 -15.76 25.93
N ALA A 187 12.50 -15.15 26.84
CA ALA A 187 12.09 -13.93 27.53
C ALA A 187 11.93 -12.74 26.57
N ILE A 188 11.20 -11.72 27.01
CA ILE A 188 10.96 -10.50 26.20
C ILE A 188 12.27 -9.75 25.88
N ASP A 189 13.25 -9.86 26.75
CA ASP A 189 14.59 -9.26 26.63
C ASP A 189 15.63 -10.16 25.93
N ASP A 190 15.17 -11.26 25.30
CA ASP A 190 16.06 -12.12 24.50
C ASP A 190 16.78 -11.28 23.43
N PRO A 191 18.11 -11.38 23.33
CA PRO A 191 18.90 -10.57 22.39
C PRO A 191 18.46 -10.68 20.93
N ARG A 192 17.87 -11.82 20.53
CA ARG A 192 17.34 -12.04 19.17
C ARG A 192 16.13 -11.17 18.87
N LEU A 193 15.38 -10.72 19.88
CA LEU A 193 14.21 -9.83 19.75
C LEU A 193 14.60 -8.35 19.71
N LYS A 194 15.85 -8.01 20.04
CA LYS A 194 16.30 -6.62 20.12
C LYS A 194 16.03 -5.85 18.83
N CYS A 195 16.33 -6.45 17.67
CA CYS A 195 16.10 -5.80 16.38
C CYS A 195 14.61 -5.47 16.11
N ILE A 196 13.67 -6.27 16.64
CA ILE A 196 12.24 -5.99 16.52
C ILE A 196 11.85 -4.80 17.39
N TRP A 197 12.38 -4.72 18.63
CA TRP A 197 12.12 -3.58 19.51
C TRP A 197 12.69 -2.27 18.98
N GLU A 198 13.90 -2.31 18.41
CA GLU A 198 14.55 -1.18 17.77
C GLU A 198 13.78 -0.74 16.50
N LEU A 199 13.33 -1.70 15.68
CA LEU A 199 12.49 -1.41 14.53
C LEU A 199 11.18 -0.73 14.92
N MET A 200 10.46 -1.28 15.88
CA MET A 200 9.18 -0.70 16.30
C MET A 200 9.35 0.68 16.95
N LYS A 201 10.43 0.89 17.67
CA LYS A 201 10.80 2.22 18.20
C LYS A 201 11.09 3.20 17.05
N ALA A 202 11.88 2.80 16.06
CA ALA A 202 12.18 3.64 14.90
C ALA A 202 10.91 3.99 14.11
N VAL A 203 10.00 3.03 13.94
CA VAL A 203 8.69 3.25 13.30
C VAL A 203 7.84 4.25 14.09
N ASP A 204 7.76 4.09 15.42
CA ASP A 204 7.02 5.01 16.29
C ASP A 204 7.56 6.46 16.24
N GLU A 205 8.89 6.62 16.17
CA GLU A 205 9.53 7.92 16.24
C GLU A 205 9.68 8.60 14.86
N TYR A 206 10.00 7.83 13.82
CA TYR A 206 10.36 8.38 12.50
C TYR A 206 9.17 8.53 11.55
N ILE A 207 8.20 7.59 11.57
CA ILE A 207 7.01 7.71 10.73
C ILE A 207 6.08 8.77 11.34
N PRO A 208 5.73 9.86 10.61
CA PRO A 208 4.86 10.89 11.15
C PRO A 208 3.44 10.37 11.35
N LEU A 209 2.71 10.97 12.29
CA LEU A 209 1.26 10.80 12.34
C LEU A 209 0.66 11.47 11.10
N PRO A 210 -0.08 10.73 10.28
CA PRO A 210 -0.62 11.29 9.05
C PRO A 210 -1.70 12.33 9.35
N PRO A 211 -1.76 13.43 8.59
CA PRO A 211 -2.91 14.31 8.63
C PRO A 211 -4.15 13.53 8.20
N ARG A 212 -5.26 13.71 8.92
CA ARG A 212 -6.54 13.05 8.61
C ARG A 212 -7.51 14.11 8.09
N ASP A 213 -7.85 14.03 6.80
CA ASP A 213 -8.81 14.92 6.14
C ASP A 213 -10.27 14.56 6.52
N SER A 214 -10.57 14.54 7.81
CA SER A 214 -11.88 14.11 8.33
C SER A 214 -13.03 15.07 8.00
N ASP A 215 -12.72 16.34 7.71
CA ASP A 215 -13.70 17.37 7.37
C ASP A 215 -14.13 17.38 5.90
N LYS A 216 -13.39 16.66 5.05
CA LYS A 216 -13.73 16.51 3.63
C LYS A 216 -14.90 15.51 3.45
N PRO A 217 -15.59 15.54 2.31
CA PRO A 217 -16.58 14.52 1.98
C PRO A 217 -15.96 13.11 1.99
N PHE A 218 -16.70 12.14 2.56
CA PHE A 218 -16.25 10.75 2.64
C PHE A 218 -15.89 10.18 1.26
N LEU A 219 -14.75 9.48 1.20
CA LEU A 219 -14.28 8.71 0.06
C LEU A 219 -13.50 7.49 0.54
N MET A 220 -13.86 6.30 0.05
CA MET A 220 -13.14 5.05 0.28
C MET A 220 -13.01 4.27 -1.04
N PRO A 221 -11.81 4.12 -1.60
CA PRO A 221 -11.56 3.20 -2.71
C PRO A 221 -11.84 1.76 -2.29
N VAL A 222 -12.54 1.01 -3.14
CA VAL A 222 -12.82 -0.41 -2.91
C VAL A 222 -11.58 -1.24 -3.27
N GLU A 223 -11.11 -2.01 -2.30
CA GLU A 223 -9.96 -2.90 -2.45
C GLU A 223 -10.39 -4.35 -2.67
N ASP A 224 -11.34 -4.82 -1.85
CA ASP A 224 -11.88 -6.16 -1.94
C ASP A 224 -13.36 -6.20 -1.59
N VAL A 225 -14.05 -7.27 -2.00
CA VAL A 225 -15.51 -7.41 -1.84
C VAL A 225 -15.86 -8.80 -1.33
N PHE A 226 -16.54 -8.85 -0.21
CA PHE A 226 -16.99 -10.09 0.42
C PHE A 226 -18.52 -10.14 0.50
N SER A 227 -19.06 -11.33 0.41
CA SER A 227 -20.46 -11.59 0.73
C SER A 227 -20.58 -12.33 2.06
N ILE A 228 -21.35 -11.79 2.98
CA ILE A 228 -21.64 -12.43 4.26
C ILE A 228 -23.07 -12.96 4.22
N THR A 229 -23.23 -14.27 4.32
CA THR A 229 -24.53 -14.94 4.31
C THR A 229 -25.44 -14.33 5.37
N GLY A 230 -26.62 -13.85 4.97
CA GLY A 230 -27.62 -13.25 5.85
C GLY A 230 -27.35 -11.80 6.30
N ARG A 231 -26.20 -11.22 5.91
CA ARG A 231 -25.85 -9.81 6.26
C ARG A 231 -25.69 -8.90 5.06
N GLY A 232 -25.29 -9.41 3.90
CA GLY A 232 -25.14 -8.64 2.67
C GLY A 232 -23.70 -8.56 2.17
N THR A 233 -23.42 -7.60 1.30
CA THR A 233 -22.12 -7.36 0.68
C THR A 233 -21.29 -6.39 1.52
N VAL A 234 -20.03 -6.72 1.72
CA VAL A 234 -19.03 -5.89 2.41
C VAL A 234 -18.00 -5.44 1.39
N ALA A 235 -17.82 -4.13 1.28
CA ALA A 235 -16.70 -3.51 0.59
C ALA A 235 -15.61 -3.16 1.60
N THR A 236 -14.37 -3.56 1.33
CA THR A 236 -13.22 -3.19 2.15
C THR A 236 -12.32 -2.19 1.45
N GLY A 237 -11.67 -1.36 2.23
CA GLY A 237 -10.70 -0.39 1.75
C GLY A 237 -10.24 0.54 2.85
N ARG A 238 -9.23 1.34 2.56
CA ARG A 238 -8.83 2.45 3.43
C ARG A 238 -9.71 3.67 3.15
N VAL A 239 -10.26 4.27 4.17
CA VAL A 239 -10.93 5.58 4.04
C VAL A 239 -9.89 6.64 3.68
N GLU A 240 -9.96 7.17 2.47
CA GLU A 240 -9.02 8.16 1.95
C GLU A 240 -9.22 9.52 2.62
N ARG A 241 -10.49 9.92 2.79
CA ARG A 241 -10.89 11.18 3.42
C ARG A 241 -12.30 11.13 3.99
N GLY A 242 -12.62 12.09 4.83
CA GLY A 242 -13.94 12.25 5.43
C GLY A 242 -14.28 11.19 6.47
N GLN A 243 -15.54 11.06 6.74
CA GLN A 243 -16.11 10.05 7.62
C GLN A 243 -17.48 9.60 7.13
N VAL A 244 -17.84 8.37 7.51
CA VAL A 244 -19.18 7.80 7.25
C VAL A 244 -19.67 7.07 8.49
N LYS A 245 -20.97 7.18 8.77
CA LYS A 245 -21.66 6.52 9.90
C LYS A 245 -22.60 5.43 9.42
N ILE A 246 -22.97 4.55 10.33
CA ILE A 246 -24.04 3.57 10.09
C ILE A 246 -25.33 4.34 9.80
N GLN A 247 -26.14 3.84 8.82
CA GLN A 247 -27.37 4.42 8.28
C GLN A 247 -27.17 5.65 7.37
N GLU A 248 -25.94 6.06 7.07
CA GLU A 248 -25.72 7.09 6.05
C GLU A 248 -25.84 6.54 4.63
N GLU A 249 -26.37 7.38 3.72
CA GLU A 249 -26.41 7.11 2.28
C GLU A 249 -25.04 7.43 1.67
N VAL A 250 -24.55 6.52 0.83
CA VAL A 250 -23.33 6.66 0.05
C VAL A 250 -23.58 6.27 -1.41
N GLU A 251 -22.70 6.70 -2.28
CA GLU A 251 -22.69 6.32 -3.69
C GLU A 251 -21.54 5.36 -3.99
N LEU A 252 -21.85 4.30 -4.74
CA LEU A 252 -20.88 3.42 -5.37
C LEU A 252 -20.65 3.93 -6.79
N ILE A 253 -19.39 4.30 -7.12
CA ILE A 253 -19.04 5.00 -8.36
C ILE A 253 -17.80 4.39 -8.99
N GLY A 254 -17.83 4.25 -10.32
CA GLY A 254 -16.71 3.83 -11.16
C GLY A 254 -17.04 2.61 -12.02
N LEU A 255 -16.23 2.37 -13.06
CA LEU A 255 -16.33 1.24 -13.98
C LEU A 255 -17.72 1.08 -14.62
N GLY A 256 -18.39 2.20 -14.91
CA GLY A 256 -19.74 2.24 -15.49
C GLY A 256 -20.89 2.05 -14.48
N VAL A 257 -20.58 1.98 -13.19
CA VAL A 257 -21.58 1.87 -12.11
C VAL A 257 -21.72 3.22 -11.40
N HIS A 258 -22.98 3.61 -11.15
CA HIS A 258 -23.33 4.74 -10.30
C HIS A 258 -24.62 4.38 -9.55
N LYS A 259 -24.49 3.94 -8.30
CA LYS A 259 -25.58 3.41 -7.50
C LYS A 259 -25.56 3.97 -6.08
N LYS A 260 -26.69 4.44 -5.59
CA LYS A 260 -26.87 4.81 -4.19
C LYS A 260 -27.14 3.60 -3.32
N THR A 261 -26.58 3.59 -2.13
CA THR A 261 -26.77 2.55 -1.13
C THR A 261 -26.69 3.13 0.29
N VAL A 262 -27.01 2.33 1.28
CA VAL A 262 -26.97 2.73 2.69
C VAL A 262 -26.00 1.83 3.44
N VAL A 263 -25.15 2.43 4.26
CA VAL A 263 -24.23 1.73 5.17
C VAL A 263 -25.04 1.08 6.30
N THR A 264 -24.99 -0.24 6.41
CA THR A 264 -25.71 -0.99 7.45
C THR A 264 -24.84 -1.47 8.59
N GLY A 265 -23.51 -1.44 8.42
CA GLY A 265 -22.54 -1.80 9.43
C GLY A 265 -21.14 -1.41 9.01
N ILE A 266 -20.26 -1.20 9.98
CA ILE A 266 -18.86 -0.86 9.76
C ILE A 266 -18.02 -1.72 10.71
N GLU A 267 -16.97 -2.35 10.17
CA GLU A 267 -16.06 -3.20 10.93
C GLU A 267 -14.60 -2.88 10.55
N MET A 268 -13.71 -2.96 11.52
CA MET A 268 -12.26 -2.92 11.32
C MET A 268 -11.62 -4.04 12.17
N PHE A 269 -10.82 -4.91 11.54
CA PHE A 269 -10.23 -6.09 12.20
C PHE A 269 -11.24 -6.95 12.99
N ARG A 270 -12.44 -7.16 12.42
CA ARG A 270 -13.57 -7.91 13.01
C ARG A 270 -14.20 -7.26 14.25
N LYS A 271 -13.80 -6.03 14.60
CA LYS A 271 -14.40 -5.21 15.65
C LYS A 271 -15.38 -4.22 15.05
N GLU A 272 -16.48 -3.95 15.76
CA GLU A 272 -17.52 -3.01 15.26
C GLU A 272 -17.11 -1.56 15.49
N LEU A 273 -17.49 -0.71 14.51
CA LEU A 273 -17.32 0.73 14.54
C LEU A 273 -18.67 1.42 14.37
N ASP A 274 -18.90 2.50 15.11
CA ASP A 274 -20.07 3.37 14.90
C ASP A 274 -19.89 4.28 13.68
N ALA A 275 -18.61 4.60 13.34
CA ALA A 275 -18.22 5.40 12.17
C ALA A 275 -16.85 4.99 11.68
N ALA A 276 -16.63 5.02 10.36
CA ALA A 276 -15.30 4.98 9.75
C ALA A 276 -14.85 6.40 9.38
N MET A 277 -13.57 6.70 9.62
CA MET A 277 -12.98 8.01 9.36
C MET A 277 -11.67 7.88 8.56
N ALA A 278 -11.24 8.98 7.99
CA ALA A 278 -10.01 9.05 7.20
C ALA A 278 -8.86 8.29 7.87
N GLY A 279 -8.28 7.35 7.13
CA GLY A 279 -7.20 6.47 7.56
C GLY A 279 -7.62 5.10 8.09
N ASP A 280 -8.89 4.87 8.39
CA ASP A 280 -9.36 3.54 8.84
C ASP A 280 -9.35 2.54 7.68
N ASN A 281 -8.88 1.32 7.93
CA ASN A 281 -9.06 0.18 7.02
C ASN A 281 -10.39 -0.51 7.38
N ALA A 282 -11.46 -0.10 6.71
CA ALA A 282 -12.81 -0.45 7.08
C ALA A 282 -13.44 -1.46 6.11
N GLY A 283 -14.23 -2.38 6.67
CA GLY A 283 -15.21 -3.16 5.94
C GLY A 283 -16.60 -2.55 6.13
N ILE A 284 -17.18 -2.06 5.05
CA ILE A 284 -18.47 -1.37 5.04
C ILE A 284 -19.54 -2.30 4.49
N LEU A 285 -20.55 -2.63 5.31
CA LEU A 285 -21.73 -3.38 4.89
C LEU A 285 -22.68 -2.47 4.14
N LEU A 286 -23.13 -2.92 2.96
CA LEU A 286 -23.99 -2.17 2.05
C LEU A 286 -25.35 -2.84 1.90
N ARG A 287 -26.41 -2.03 1.87
CA ARG A 287 -27.79 -2.50 1.68
C ARG A 287 -28.12 -2.62 0.19
N GLY A 288 -28.63 -3.78 -0.23
CA GLY A 288 -29.18 -3.95 -1.58
C GLY A 288 -28.15 -3.81 -2.70
N VAL A 289 -26.90 -4.15 -2.41
CA VAL A 289 -25.81 -4.27 -3.39
C VAL A 289 -25.36 -5.73 -3.43
N ASP A 290 -25.43 -6.34 -4.58
CA ASP A 290 -24.92 -7.70 -4.78
C ASP A 290 -23.41 -7.67 -5.01
N LYS A 291 -22.73 -8.77 -4.64
CA LYS A 291 -21.29 -8.88 -4.83
C LYS A 291 -20.83 -8.63 -6.27
N ASN A 292 -21.65 -8.99 -7.25
CA ASN A 292 -21.35 -8.83 -8.68
C ASN A 292 -21.57 -7.40 -9.21
N GLU A 293 -22.16 -6.52 -8.38
CA GLU A 293 -22.39 -5.10 -8.73
C GLU A 293 -21.26 -4.19 -8.23
N ILE A 294 -20.33 -4.73 -7.46
CA ILE A 294 -19.23 -3.97 -6.87
C ILE A 294 -17.91 -4.70 -7.14
N GLU A 295 -16.93 -3.95 -7.58
CA GLU A 295 -15.60 -4.48 -7.91
C GLU A 295 -14.50 -3.57 -7.35
N ARG A 296 -13.31 -4.17 -7.21
CA ARG A 296 -12.09 -3.43 -6.91
C ARG A 296 -11.88 -2.31 -7.93
N GLY A 297 -11.57 -1.11 -7.45
CA GLY A 297 -11.36 0.08 -8.28
C GLY A 297 -12.52 1.05 -8.33
N MET A 298 -13.71 0.62 -7.93
CA MET A 298 -14.81 1.54 -7.62
C MET A 298 -14.51 2.30 -6.33
N VAL A 299 -15.27 3.34 -6.05
CA VAL A 299 -15.21 4.06 -4.78
C VAL A 299 -16.58 4.09 -4.11
N LEU A 300 -16.58 4.06 -2.78
CA LEU A 300 -17.70 4.51 -1.96
C LEU A 300 -17.46 5.96 -1.58
N ALA A 301 -18.40 6.83 -1.87
CA ALA A 301 -18.29 8.26 -1.64
C ALA A 301 -19.56 8.86 -1.04
N LYS A 302 -19.42 10.03 -0.40
CA LYS A 302 -20.59 10.82 -0.02
C LYS A 302 -21.36 11.22 -1.28
N THR A 303 -22.68 11.13 -1.23
CA THR A 303 -23.56 11.44 -2.36
C THR A 303 -23.22 12.77 -3.00
N GLY A 304 -22.95 12.77 -4.32
CA GLY A 304 -22.65 13.96 -5.12
C GLY A 304 -21.28 14.60 -4.88
N SER A 305 -20.36 13.92 -4.18
CA SER A 305 -19.04 14.50 -3.85
C SER A 305 -17.93 14.21 -4.86
N ILE A 306 -18.10 13.23 -5.71
CA ILE A 306 -17.18 12.86 -6.80
C ILE A 306 -17.99 12.32 -7.98
N THR A 307 -17.43 12.48 -9.18
CA THR A 307 -18.05 12.01 -10.43
C THR A 307 -17.12 11.08 -11.18
N PRO A 308 -17.66 10.11 -11.96
CA PRO A 308 -16.84 9.30 -12.83
C PRO A 308 -16.44 10.09 -14.08
N HIS A 309 -15.22 9.89 -14.55
CA HIS A 309 -14.65 10.57 -15.71
C HIS A 309 -13.82 9.62 -16.55
N LYS A 310 -13.73 9.92 -17.84
CA LYS A 310 -13.03 9.12 -18.83
C LYS A 310 -11.87 9.87 -19.47
N LYS A 311 -11.99 11.19 -19.63
CA LYS A 311 -10.99 12.03 -20.29
C LYS A 311 -10.41 13.08 -19.36
N PHE A 312 -9.08 13.16 -19.33
CA PHE A 312 -8.38 14.12 -18.51
C PHE A 312 -7.08 14.59 -19.15
N GLN A 313 -6.52 15.69 -18.65
CA GLN A 313 -5.14 16.09 -18.84
C GLN A 313 -4.35 15.80 -17.58
N GLY A 314 -3.13 15.31 -17.75
CA GLY A 314 -2.22 15.06 -16.64
C GLY A 314 -0.80 15.49 -16.96
N GLU A 315 -0.13 16.05 -15.96
CA GLU A 315 1.31 16.23 -16.00
C GLU A 315 1.97 14.91 -15.70
N VAL A 316 2.83 14.44 -16.59
CA VAL A 316 3.42 13.11 -16.55
C VAL A 316 4.94 13.21 -16.61
N TYR A 317 5.61 12.41 -15.79
CA TYR A 317 7.03 12.13 -15.89
C TYR A 317 7.23 10.70 -16.43
N ILE A 318 8.01 10.58 -17.49
CA ILE A 318 8.37 9.27 -18.08
C ILE A 318 9.70 8.83 -17.49
N LEU A 319 9.72 7.69 -16.83
CA LEU A 319 10.93 7.15 -16.21
C LEU A 319 12.04 6.91 -17.25
N SER A 320 13.24 7.31 -16.90
CA SER A 320 14.45 7.04 -17.68
C SER A 320 14.80 5.55 -17.66
N LYS A 321 15.74 5.15 -18.51
CA LYS A 321 16.26 3.78 -18.53
C LYS A 321 16.94 3.40 -17.20
N GLU A 322 17.68 4.33 -16.62
CA GLU A 322 18.41 4.16 -15.36
C GLU A 322 17.45 3.95 -14.19
N GLU A 323 16.26 4.54 -14.25
CA GLU A 323 15.17 4.38 -13.27
C GLU A 323 14.35 3.11 -13.50
N GLY A 324 14.73 2.25 -14.46
CA GLY A 324 14.00 1.03 -14.80
C GLY A 324 12.83 1.25 -15.76
N GLY A 325 12.68 2.44 -16.33
CA GLY A 325 11.64 2.82 -17.28
C GLY A 325 11.86 2.30 -18.70
N ARG A 326 11.31 3.03 -19.66
CA ARG A 326 11.42 2.69 -21.10
C ARG A 326 12.84 2.94 -21.63
N HIS A 327 13.18 2.21 -22.70
CA HIS A 327 14.42 2.41 -23.47
C HIS A 327 14.18 3.14 -24.80
N THR A 328 12.91 3.26 -25.20
CA THR A 328 12.50 3.82 -26.49
C THR A 328 11.45 4.89 -26.29
N PRO A 329 11.39 5.91 -27.17
CA PRO A 329 10.32 6.89 -27.15
C PRO A 329 8.95 6.24 -27.43
N PHE A 330 7.89 6.96 -27.10
CA PHE A 330 6.55 6.62 -27.55
C PHE A 330 5.94 7.78 -28.35
N PHE A 331 4.95 7.43 -29.16
CA PHE A 331 4.31 8.31 -30.12
C PHE A 331 2.84 8.55 -29.77
N ASN A 332 2.19 9.45 -30.48
CA ASN A 332 0.77 9.70 -30.33
C ASN A 332 -0.06 8.40 -30.48
N GLY A 333 -1.06 8.24 -29.64
CA GLY A 333 -1.87 7.03 -29.58
C GLY A 333 -1.28 5.88 -28.75
N TYR A 334 -0.27 6.15 -27.93
CA TYR A 334 0.30 5.20 -26.98
C TYR A 334 -0.77 4.67 -26.01
N ARG A 335 -0.79 3.36 -25.76
CA ARG A 335 -1.85 2.67 -25.00
C ARG A 335 -1.29 1.87 -23.81
N PRO A 336 -0.84 2.53 -22.75
CA PRO A 336 -0.45 1.87 -21.50
C PRO A 336 -1.63 1.61 -20.57
N GLN A 337 -1.33 0.99 -19.42
CA GLN A 337 -2.24 0.92 -18.28
C GLN A 337 -1.99 2.10 -17.34
N PHE A 338 -3.07 2.77 -16.97
CA PHE A 338 -3.08 3.85 -15.98
C PHE A 338 -3.61 3.30 -14.66
N TYR A 339 -2.82 3.40 -13.60
CA TYR A 339 -3.14 2.91 -12.27
C TYR A 339 -3.61 4.05 -11.39
N PHE A 340 -4.88 4.01 -10.98
CA PHE A 340 -5.50 4.97 -10.09
C PHE A 340 -5.98 4.26 -8.82
N ARG A 341 -5.61 4.73 -7.64
CA ARG A 341 -6.04 4.12 -6.37
C ARG A 341 -5.88 2.59 -6.38
N THR A 342 -6.98 1.85 -6.46
CA THR A 342 -7.01 0.38 -6.42
C THR A 342 -7.24 -0.28 -7.77
N THR A 343 -7.33 0.48 -8.87
CA THR A 343 -7.62 -0.06 -10.22
C THR A 343 -6.57 0.34 -11.25
N ASP A 344 -6.55 -0.41 -12.34
CA ASP A 344 -5.85 -0.07 -13.57
C ASP A 344 -6.83 -0.05 -14.74
N VAL A 345 -6.69 0.94 -15.58
CA VAL A 345 -7.49 1.11 -16.79
C VAL A 345 -6.56 1.42 -17.96
N THR A 346 -6.79 0.73 -19.08
CA THR A 346 -6.10 1.07 -20.34
C THR A 346 -6.59 2.42 -20.84
N GLY A 347 -5.68 3.28 -21.28
CA GLY A 347 -6.02 4.57 -21.87
C GLY A 347 -5.19 4.87 -23.09
N VAL A 348 -5.67 5.77 -23.94
CA VAL A 348 -4.94 6.30 -25.09
C VAL A 348 -4.35 7.65 -24.71
N ALA A 349 -3.02 7.76 -24.81
CA ALA A 349 -2.32 9.01 -24.58
C ALA A 349 -2.19 9.79 -25.90
N THR A 350 -2.62 11.06 -25.85
CA THR A 350 -2.48 12.01 -26.96
C THR A 350 -1.43 13.06 -26.56
N LEU A 351 -0.45 13.25 -27.43
CA LEU A 351 0.66 14.20 -27.25
C LEU A 351 0.20 15.63 -27.50
N PRO A 352 0.88 16.65 -26.91
CA PRO A 352 0.66 18.04 -27.21
C PRO A 352 0.89 18.34 -28.71
N GLU A 353 0.20 19.36 -29.25
CA GLU A 353 0.41 19.82 -30.63
C GLU A 353 1.88 20.17 -30.88
N GLY A 354 2.41 19.70 -32.00
CA GLY A 354 3.80 19.91 -32.40
C GLY A 354 4.81 18.97 -31.75
N THR A 355 4.37 18.04 -30.91
CA THR A 355 5.23 17.01 -30.31
C THR A 355 5.07 15.69 -31.07
N GLU A 356 6.15 15.24 -31.71
CA GLU A 356 6.13 13.98 -32.49
C GLU A 356 6.30 12.75 -31.60
N MET A 357 7.15 12.84 -30.55
CA MET A 357 7.45 11.75 -29.65
C MET A 357 7.82 12.26 -28.26
N ILE A 358 7.74 11.39 -27.26
CA ILE A 358 8.19 11.61 -25.88
C ILE A 358 9.32 10.65 -25.56
N MET A 359 10.40 11.18 -25.00
CA MET A 359 11.58 10.41 -24.61
C MET A 359 11.50 9.97 -23.15
N PRO A 360 12.16 8.83 -22.80
CA PRO A 360 12.42 8.53 -21.39
C PRO A 360 13.17 9.68 -20.69
N GLY A 361 12.71 10.08 -19.51
CA GLY A 361 13.20 11.24 -18.76
C GLY A 361 12.40 12.53 -18.97
N ASP A 362 11.48 12.57 -19.93
CA ASP A 362 10.70 13.77 -20.22
C ASP A 362 9.57 13.99 -19.20
N ARG A 363 9.28 15.29 -18.97
CA ARG A 363 8.04 15.74 -18.34
C ARG A 363 7.14 16.37 -19.39
N VAL A 364 5.90 15.92 -19.44
CA VAL A 364 4.97 16.35 -20.50
C VAL A 364 3.53 16.40 -19.99
N MET A 365 2.75 17.30 -20.60
CA MET A 365 1.30 17.33 -20.41
C MET A 365 0.64 16.37 -21.43
N LEU A 366 0.01 15.31 -20.96
CA LEU A 366 -0.72 14.36 -21.81
C LEU A 366 -2.22 14.56 -21.69
N SER A 367 -2.93 14.43 -22.81
CA SER A 367 -4.37 14.17 -22.80
C SER A 367 -4.62 12.68 -22.88
N VAL A 368 -5.43 12.15 -21.96
CA VAL A 368 -5.67 10.70 -21.84
C VAL A 368 -7.18 10.43 -21.97
N ASP A 369 -7.50 9.42 -22.79
CA ASP A 369 -8.86 8.88 -22.94
C ASP A 369 -8.86 7.42 -22.45
N LEU A 370 -9.50 7.16 -21.31
CA LEU A 370 -9.60 5.84 -20.69
C LEU A 370 -10.68 4.99 -21.38
N ILE A 371 -10.49 3.68 -21.40
CA ILE A 371 -11.53 2.76 -21.94
C ILE A 371 -12.74 2.65 -21.02
N SER A 372 -12.59 2.92 -19.72
CA SER A 372 -13.65 2.88 -18.72
C SER A 372 -13.60 4.12 -17.84
N GLU A 373 -14.76 4.54 -17.37
CA GLU A 373 -14.89 5.65 -16.41
C GLU A 373 -14.41 5.24 -15.02
N ILE A 374 -13.69 6.14 -14.36
CA ILE A 374 -13.29 5.99 -12.96
C ILE A 374 -13.66 7.22 -12.15
N ALA A 375 -13.87 7.05 -10.86
CA ALA A 375 -14.04 8.19 -9.95
C ALA A 375 -12.75 9.01 -9.90
N MET A 376 -12.79 10.24 -10.44
CA MET A 376 -11.63 11.08 -10.68
C MET A 376 -11.84 12.51 -10.18
N GLU A 377 -10.77 13.15 -9.78
CA GLU A 377 -10.72 14.57 -9.43
C GLU A 377 -9.34 15.15 -9.78
N GLU A 378 -9.25 16.45 -9.91
CA GLU A 378 -7.97 17.14 -10.11
C GLU A 378 -7.06 16.92 -8.89
N GLY A 379 -5.78 16.72 -9.14
CA GLY A 379 -4.79 16.35 -8.12
C GLY A 379 -4.64 14.85 -7.89
N LEU A 380 -5.50 14.01 -8.48
CA LEU A 380 -5.36 12.55 -8.35
C LEU A 380 -4.07 12.06 -9.02
N ARG A 381 -3.24 11.35 -8.28
CA ARG A 381 -2.00 10.75 -8.79
C ARG A 381 -2.28 9.42 -9.47
N PHE A 382 -1.43 9.10 -10.45
CA PHE A 382 -1.48 7.82 -11.15
C PHE A 382 -0.10 7.34 -11.57
N ALA A 383 0.03 6.03 -11.72
CA ALA A 383 1.21 5.41 -12.33
C ALA A 383 0.86 4.93 -13.75
N ILE A 384 1.87 4.90 -14.63
CA ILE A 384 1.76 4.38 -15.99
C ILE A 384 2.58 3.10 -16.08
N ARG A 385 1.97 2.02 -16.56
CA ARG A 385 2.62 0.72 -16.70
C ARG A 385 2.48 0.14 -18.10
N GLU A 386 3.53 -0.53 -18.53
CA GLU A 386 3.59 -1.24 -19.79
C GLU A 386 4.41 -2.54 -19.63
N GLY A 387 3.91 -3.65 -20.14
CA GLY A 387 4.63 -4.93 -20.12
C GLY A 387 5.09 -5.38 -18.73
N GLY A 388 4.27 -5.11 -17.69
CA GLY A 388 4.59 -5.47 -16.30
C GLY A 388 5.55 -4.51 -15.58
N ARG A 389 5.98 -3.40 -16.20
CA ARG A 389 6.91 -2.41 -15.63
C ARG A 389 6.25 -1.06 -15.46
N THR A 390 6.63 -0.33 -14.42
CA THR A 390 6.28 1.08 -14.27
C THR A 390 7.16 1.89 -15.21
N VAL A 391 6.52 2.67 -16.09
CA VAL A 391 7.21 3.47 -17.13
C VAL A 391 7.01 4.96 -16.94
N GLY A 392 6.15 5.37 -16.02
CA GLY A 392 5.93 6.78 -15.72
C GLY A 392 4.95 6.96 -14.58
N SER A 393 4.81 8.21 -14.16
CA SER A 393 3.83 8.65 -13.17
C SER A 393 3.32 10.03 -13.52
N GLY A 394 2.16 10.37 -13.00
CA GLY A 394 1.58 11.68 -13.24
C GLY A 394 0.53 12.09 -12.22
N VAL A 395 0.03 13.28 -12.42
CA VAL A 395 -1.08 13.85 -11.66
C VAL A 395 -2.13 14.41 -12.62
N VAL A 396 -3.40 14.19 -12.32
CA VAL A 396 -4.53 14.76 -13.06
C VAL A 396 -4.55 16.26 -12.83
N THR A 397 -4.38 17.06 -13.87
CA THR A 397 -4.37 18.52 -13.78
C THR A 397 -5.68 19.15 -14.22
N LYS A 398 -6.43 18.46 -15.09
CA LYS A 398 -7.72 18.94 -15.59
C LYS A 398 -8.59 17.76 -16.05
N ILE A 399 -9.84 17.80 -15.69
CA ILE A 399 -10.88 16.88 -16.20
C ILE A 399 -11.48 17.48 -17.47
N ILE A 400 -11.63 16.64 -18.50
CA ILE A 400 -12.20 17.06 -19.79
C ILE A 400 -13.63 16.52 -19.96
N GLU A 401 -13.83 15.22 -19.63
CA GLU A 401 -15.13 14.53 -19.76
C GLU A 401 -15.26 13.39 -18.75
#